data_c1fd549215fabec036ec24947463a12a
#
_entry.id   c1fd549215fabec036ec24947463a12a
#
_cell.length_a   1.000
_cell.length_b   1.000
_cell.length_c   1.000
_cell.angle_alpha   90.00
_cell.angle_beta   90.00
_cell.angle_gamma   90.00
#
_symmetry.space_group_name_H-M   'P 1'
#
loop_
_entity.id
_entity.type
_entity.pdbx_description
1 polymer ?
#
loop_
_entity_poly.entity_id
_entity_poly.type
_entity_poly.pdbx_seq_one_letter_code
_entity_poly.pdbx_strand_id
1 'polypeptide(L)'
;CEAVVTIGAALEEAPHTRPTHVVGSSTNDGLVAALGLSRPQYQGFTGLVGVLQERLGRSGIPAVSLRAGVPHYLGNAKHPQASAALLLHLEHVLGVPTGHASLADDAARWAGVHDEAVADDQSLSAYVRMLERNHDRRVEAQVQSGDDIAAAFEQFLREQRPDTE
;
A
#
# COMPACT_ATOMS: atom_id res chain seq x y z
N CYS A 1 21.31 -12.55 8.91
CA CYS A 1 20.05 -11.99 8.42
C CYS A 1 20.29 -11.47 7.01
N GLU A 2 19.54 -11.98 6.04
CA GLU A 2 19.71 -11.61 4.62
C GLU A 2 18.90 -10.35 4.28
N ALA A 3 17.77 -10.13 4.93
CA ALA A 3 16.94 -8.95 4.79
C ALA A 3 16.10 -8.71 6.03
N VAL A 4 15.58 -7.49 6.19
CA VAL A 4 14.65 -7.11 7.27
C VAL A 4 13.39 -6.51 6.66
N VAL A 5 12.22 -7.03 7.05
CA VAL A 5 10.93 -6.44 6.68
C VAL A 5 10.28 -5.90 7.95
N THR A 6 9.96 -4.61 7.95
CA THR A 6 9.16 -3.98 9.01
C THR A 6 7.72 -3.85 8.54
N ILE A 7 6.78 -4.21 9.41
CA ILE A 7 5.35 -4.19 9.12
C ILE A 7 4.65 -3.28 10.11
N GLY A 8 3.74 -2.44 9.63
CA GLY A 8 3.00 -1.52 10.47
C GLY A 8 1.71 -1.04 9.83
N ALA A 9 0.95 -0.26 10.59
CA ALA A 9 -0.23 0.43 10.13
C ALA A 9 -0.13 1.92 10.44
N ALA A 10 -0.82 2.74 9.65
CA ALA A 10 -0.99 4.16 9.86
C ALA A 10 -2.46 4.52 9.77
N LEU A 11 -2.93 5.42 10.63
CA LEU A 11 -4.27 5.97 10.53
C LEU A 11 -4.34 6.87 9.31
N GLU A 12 -5.33 6.64 8.45
CA GLU A 12 -5.53 7.38 7.21
C GLU A 12 -6.98 7.81 7.04
N GLU A 13 -7.21 8.83 6.23
CA GLU A 13 -8.53 9.20 5.74
C GLU A 13 -8.97 8.26 4.61
N ALA A 14 -9.14 6.98 4.98
CA ALA A 14 -9.56 5.92 4.09
C ALA A 14 -10.91 5.34 4.54
N PRO A 15 -11.81 4.99 3.61
CA PRO A 15 -13.04 4.29 3.96
C PRO A 15 -12.77 2.80 4.17
N HIS A 16 -13.45 2.16 5.12
CA HIS A 16 -13.34 0.72 5.36
C HIS A 16 -14.00 -0.12 4.25
N THR A 17 -14.82 0.51 3.43
CA THR A 17 -15.55 -0.10 2.29
C THR A 17 -14.71 -0.22 1.03
N ARG A 18 -13.46 0.22 1.04
CA ARG A 18 -12.52 0.11 -0.09
C ARG A 18 -11.32 -0.76 0.28
N PRO A 19 -10.60 -1.33 -0.72
CA PRO A 19 -9.40 -2.10 -0.47
C PRO A 19 -8.37 -1.32 0.35
N THR A 20 -7.73 -1.99 1.29
CA THR A 20 -6.68 -1.38 2.10
C THR A 20 -5.47 -1.04 1.23
N HIS A 21 -5.07 0.23 1.24
CA HIS A 21 -3.84 0.68 0.59
C HIS A 21 -2.63 0.25 1.42
N VAL A 22 -1.64 -0.36 0.77
CA VAL A 22 -0.36 -0.72 1.39
C VAL A 22 0.77 -0.01 0.66
N VAL A 23 1.56 0.74 1.42
CA VAL A 23 2.77 1.38 0.92
C VAL A 23 3.97 0.52 1.28
N GLY A 24 4.71 0.10 0.26
CA GLY A 24 6.02 -0.52 0.40
C GLY A 24 7.12 0.49 0.11
N SER A 25 8.14 0.57 0.98
CA SER A 25 9.28 1.45 0.76
C SER A 25 10.60 0.81 1.15
N SER A 26 11.68 1.24 0.49
CA SER A 26 13.04 0.81 0.79
C SER A 26 14.04 1.94 0.48
N THR A 27 15.16 1.96 1.20
CA THR A 27 16.32 2.80 0.88
C THR A 27 17.28 2.12 -0.09
N ASN A 28 17.06 0.85 -0.42
CA ASN A 28 17.87 0.08 -1.36
C ASN A 28 17.27 0.20 -2.78
N ASP A 29 18.03 0.78 -3.70
CA ASP A 29 17.58 1.05 -5.08
C ASP A 29 17.26 -0.22 -5.87
N GLY A 30 18.00 -1.29 -5.63
CA GLY A 30 17.74 -2.58 -6.26
C GLY A 30 16.39 -3.16 -5.84
N LEU A 31 16.03 -3.06 -4.55
CA LEU A 31 14.71 -3.49 -4.06
C LEU A 31 13.59 -2.57 -4.54
N VAL A 32 13.84 -1.26 -4.61
CA VAL A 32 12.87 -0.30 -5.17
C VAL A 32 12.52 -0.68 -6.61
N ALA A 33 13.52 -0.92 -7.45
CA ALA A 33 13.31 -1.28 -8.84
C ALA A 33 12.71 -2.68 -9.02
N ALA A 34 13.21 -3.69 -8.29
CA ALA A 34 12.78 -5.08 -8.45
C ALA A 34 11.36 -5.35 -7.92
N LEU A 35 10.95 -4.66 -6.86
CA LEU A 35 9.66 -4.90 -6.17
C LEU A 35 8.64 -3.77 -6.39
N GLY A 36 8.94 -2.75 -7.20
CA GLY A 36 8.05 -1.61 -7.41
C GLY A 36 7.77 -0.81 -6.15
N LEU A 37 8.75 -0.74 -5.23
CA LEU A 37 8.61 -0.01 -3.97
C LEU A 37 8.85 1.48 -4.16
N SER A 38 8.38 2.29 -3.21
CA SER A 38 8.69 3.71 -3.18
C SER A 38 9.98 3.98 -2.39
N ARG A 39 10.65 5.12 -2.70
CA ARG A 39 11.68 5.65 -1.80
C ARG A 39 11.02 6.42 -0.65
N PRO A 40 11.54 6.32 0.58
CA PRO A 40 11.07 7.18 1.67
C PRO A 40 11.27 8.65 1.29
N GLN A 41 10.17 9.41 1.19
CA GLN A 41 10.21 10.84 0.84
C GLN A 41 10.18 11.75 2.08
N TYR A 42 9.93 11.19 3.25
CA TYR A 42 9.78 11.96 4.47
C TYR A 42 11.12 12.48 4.98
N GLN A 43 11.23 13.79 5.04
CA GLN A 43 12.36 14.52 5.64
C GLN A 43 11.87 15.19 6.92
N GLY A 44 12.20 14.63 8.09
CA GLY A 44 11.78 15.18 9.37
C GLY A 44 12.10 14.24 10.54
N PHE A 45 11.46 14.49 11.70
CA PHE A 45 11.62 13.61 12.87
C PHE A 45 11.13 12.20 12.55
N THR A 46 12.06 11.28 12.43
CA THR A 46 11.81 9.89 12.06
C THR A 46 11.55 9.07 13.32
N GLY A 47 10.46 8.29 13.32
CA GLY A 47 10.21 7.32 14.37
C GLY A 47 11.24 6.18 14.38
N LEU A 48 11.20 5.32 15.40
CA LEU A 48 12.15 4.21 15.58
C LEU A 48 12.32 3.34 14.32
N VAL A 49 11.24 3.08 13.58
CA VAL A 49 11.27 2.30 12.33
C VAL A 49 12.14 2.97 11.27
N GLY A 50 12.03 4.29 11.09
CA GLY A 50 12.84 5.03 10.13
C GLY A 50 14.32 5.03 10.50
N VAL A 51 14.66 5.22 11.78
CA VAL A 51 16.04 5.12 12.29
C VAL A 51 16.60 3.72 12.04
N LEU A 52 15.80 2.67 12.31
CA LEU A 52 16.17 1.28 12.04
C LEU A 52 16.46 1.06 10.55
N GLN A 53 15.57 1.50 9.67
CA GLN A 53 15.73 1.38 8.20
C GLN A 53 17.03 2.07 7.72
N GLU A 54 17.29 3.28 8.18
CA GLU A 54 18.51 4.02 7.85
C GLU A 54 19.76 3.27 8.35
N ARG A 55 19.72 2.76 9.58
CA ARG A 55 20.86 2.02 10.15
C ARG A 55 21.14 0.72 9.40
N LEU A 56 20.09 -0.02 9.03
CA LEU A 56 20.21 -1.23 8.22
C LEU A 56 20.82 -0.92 6.85
N GLY A 57 20.34 0.13 6.19
CA GLY A 57 20.87 0.58 4.90
C GLY A 57 22.36 0.93 4.97
N ARG A 58 22.78 1.67 5.99
CA ARG A 58 24.22 1.98 6.23
C ARG A 58 25.06 0.74 6.52
N SER A 59 24.47 -0.31 7.05
CA SER A 59 25.15 -1.59 7.33
C SER A 59 25.10 -2.56 6.15
N GLY A 60 24.57 -2.14 5.00
CA GLY A 60 24.44 -2.98 3.80
C GLY A 60 23.39 -4.08 3.93
N ILE A 61 22.51 -4.03 4.94
CA ILE A 61 21.42 -5.01 5.12
C ILE A 61 20.20 -4.51 4.37
N PRO A 62 19.69 -5.25 3.36
CA PRO A 62 18.48 -4.89 2.65
C PRO A 62 17.29 -4.78 3.61
N ALA A 63 16.53 -3.70 3.51
CA ALA A 63 15.40 -3.48 4.39
C ALA A 63 14.19 -2.95 3.61
N VAL A 64 13.01 -3.50 3.90
CA VAL A 64 11.72 -3.09 3.34
C VAL A 64 10.79 -2.67 4.47
N SER A 65 10.03 -1.62 4.28
CA SER A 65 8.92 -1.23 5.18
C SER A 65 7.60 -1.40 4.44
N LEU A 66 6.69 -2.18 5.00
CA LEU A 66 5.31 -2.30 4.54
C LEU A 66 4.38 -1.62 5.56
N ARG A 67 3.52 -0.72 5.08
CA ARG A 67 2.59 0.02 5.93
C ARG A 67 1.20 0.01 5.32
N ALA A 68 0.22 -0.52 6.06
CA ALA A 68 -1.18 -0.46 5.68
C ALA A 68 -1.83 0.84 6.18
N GLY A 69 -2.61 1.50 5.32
CA GLY A 69 -3.51 2.57 5.72
C GLY A 69 -4.76 1.98 6.37
N VAL A 70 -5.05 2.36 7.61
CA VAL A 70 -6.27 1.94 8.30
C VAL A 70 -7.19 3.13 8.56
N PRO A 71 -8.51 2.98 8.45
CA PRO A 71 -9.45 4.06 8.71
C PRO A 71 -9.27 4.65 10.11
N HIS A 72 -9.00 5.95 10.21
CA HIS A 72 -8.72 6.59 11.50
C HIS A 72 -9.90 6.52 12.48
N TYR A 73 -11.15 6.48 11.97
CA TYR A 73 -12.36 6.33 12.79
C TYR A 73 -12.56 4.91 13.35
N LEU A 74 -11.73 3.94 12.92
CA LEU A 74 -11.70 2.55 13.41
C LEU A 74 -10.34 2.17 14.00
N GLY A 75 -9.51 3.13 14.40
CA GLY A 75 -8.10 2.94 14.76
C GLY A 75 -7.84 1.98 15.92
N ASN A 76 -8.83 1.73 16.78
CA ASN A 76 -8.72 0.81 17.92
C ASN A 76 -9.28 -0.60 17.64
N ALA A 77 -9.79 -0.84 16.44
CA ALA A 77 -10.34 -2.14 16.07
C ALA A 77 -9.27 -3.07 15.47
N LYS A 78 -9.52 -4.38 15.53
CA LYS A 78 -8.75 -5.33 14.72
C LYS A 78 -9.11 -5.11 13.25
N HIS A 79 -8.11 -5.12 12.36
CA HIS A 79 -8.29 -4.91 10.94
C HIS A 79 -7.86 -6.14 10.13
N PRO A 80 -8.69 -7.18 10.01
CA PRO A 80 -8.34 -8.37 9.23
C PRO A 80 -8.13 -8.07 7.75
N GLN A 81 -8.86 -7.10 7.19
CA GLN A 81 -8.65 -6.62 5.82
C GLN A 81 -7.25 -6.03 5.64
N ALA A 82 -6.78 -5.18 6.58
CA ALA A 82 -5.44 -4.62 6.53
C ALA A 82 -4.36 -5.70 6.75
N SER A 83 -4.62 -6.67 7.62
CA SER A 83 -3.73 -7.81 7.83
C SER A 83 -3.59 -8.66 6.58
N ALA A 84 -4.71 -8.97 5.89
CA ALA A 84 -4.68 -9.70 4.63
C ALA A 84 -3.90 -8.95 3.54
N ALA A 85 -4.12 -7.64 3.41
CA ALA A 85 -3.39 -6.80 2.47
C ALA A 85 -1.88 -6.76 2.75
N LEU A 86 -1.47 -6.64 4.03
CA LEU A 86 -0.05 -6.70 4.42
C LEU A 86 0.58 -8.06 4.12
N LEU A 87 -0.13 -9.15 4.40
CA LEU A 87 0.35 -10.50 4.09
C LEU A 87 0.51 -10.72 2.59
N LEU A 88 -0.42 -10.23 1.77
CA LEU A 88 -0.30 -10.28 0.31
C LEU A 88 0.94 -9.53 -0.19
N HIS A 89 1.22 -8.33 0.34
CA HIS A 89 2.42 -7.58 -0.02
C HIS A 89 3.69 -8.24 0.51
N LEU A 90 3.63 -8.84 1.70
CA LEU A 90 4.75 -9.62 2.25
C LEU A 90 5.07 -10.84 1.39
N GLU A 91 4.04 -11.53 0.87
CA GLU A 91 4.17 -12.61 -0.10
C GLU A 91 4.94 -12.15 -1.34
N HIS A 92 4.57 -10.99 -1.89
CA HIS A 92 5.27 -10.40 -3.03
C HIS A 92 6.75 -10.09 -2.72
N VAL A 93 7.03 -9.51 -1.53
CA VAL A 93 8.40 -9.17 -1.12
C VAL A 93 9.28 -10.41 -0.87
N LEU A 94 8.72 -11.45 -0.28
CA LEU A 94 9.46 -12.66 0.10
C LEU A 94 9.45 -13.74 -0.99
N GLY A 95 8.53 -13.69 -1.93
CA GLY A 95 8.33 -14.73 -2.94
C GLY A 95 7.81 -16.05 -2.38
N VAL A 96 7.18 -16.04 -1.18
CA VAL A 96 6.66 -17.26 -0.52
C VAL A 96 5.21 -17.05 -0.06
N PRO A 97 4.34 -18.09 -0.16
CA PRO A 97 2.95 -17.97 0.27
C PRO A 97 2.83 -17.61 1.76
N THR A 98 2.00 -16.61 2.06
CA THR A 98 1.74 -16.13 3.44
C THR A 98 0.41 -16.62 4.00
N GLY A 99 -0.44 -17.23 3.17
CA GLY A 99 -1.77 -17.67 3.56
C GLY A 99 -2.77 -16.52 3.78
N HIS A 100 -2.54 -15.35 3.18
CA HIS A 100 -3.39 -14.16 3.32
C HIS A 100 -4.87 -14.42 3.02
N ALA A 101 -5.17 -15.34 2.09
CA ALA A 101 -6.54 -15.68 1.72
C ALA A 101 -7.35 -16.31 2.89
N SER A 102 -6.70 -16.88 3.89
CA SER A 102 -7.39 -17.43 5.07
C SER A 102 -8.11 -16.37 5.92
N LEU A 103 -7.78 -15.09 5.72
CA LEU A 103 -8.42 -13.96 6.42
C LEU A 103 -9.67 -13.42 5.69
N ALA A 104 -10.05 -13.98 4.53
CA ALA A 104 -11.15 -13.47 3.72
C ALA A 104 -12.50 -13.43 4.48
N ASP A 105 -12.85 -14.52 5.18
CA ASP A 105 -14.09 -14.61 5.94
C ASP A 105 -14.10 -13.65 7.15
N ASP A 106 -12.96 -13.50 7.81
CA ASP A 106 -12.81 -12.54 8.92
C ASP A 106 -12.92 -11.10 8.42
N ALA A 107 -12.33 -10.80 7.27
CA ALA A 107 -12.43 -9.49 6.64
C ALA A 107 -13.86 -9.16 6.22
N ALA A 108 -14.59 -10.13 5.64
CA ALA A 108 -15.98 -9.95 5.26
C ALA A 108 -16.89 -9.71 6.47
N ARG A 109 -16.74 -10.50 7.54
CA ARG A 109 -17.50 -10.29 8.79
C ARG A 109 -17.20 -8.94 9.42
N TRP A 110 -15.92 -8.57 9.45
CA TRP A 110 -15.49 -7.27 9.98
C TRP A 110 -16.11 -6.12 9.19
N ALA A 111 -16.10 -6.19 7.86
CA ALA A 111 -16.71 -5.17 7.00
C ALA A 111 -18.21 -5.05 7.29
N GLY A 112 -18.96 -6.17 7.32
CA GLY A 112 -20.39 -6.16 7.57
C GLY A 112 -20.79 -5.53 8.92
N VAL A 113 -20.06 -5.84 9.99
CA VAL A 113 -20.30 -5.22 11.33
C VAL A 113 -20.10 -3.70 11.29
N HIS A 114 -19.09 -3.22 10.56
CA HIS A 114 -18.82 -1.77 10.48
C HIS A 114 -19.77 -1.07 9.51
N ASP A 115 -20.20 -1.74 8.44
CA ASP A 115 -21.23 -1.22 7.53
C ASP A 115 -22.55 -0.98 8.28
N GLU A 116 -22.99 -1.92 9.12
CA GLU A 116 -24.17 -1.79 9.95
C GLU A 116 -24.03 -0.61 10.94
N ALA A 117 -22.91 -0.54 11.66
CA ALA A 117 -22.65 0.54 12.61
C ALA A 117 -22.60 1.93 11.95
N VAL A 118 -22.07 2.02 10.72
CA VAL A 118 -22.06 3.26 9.93
C VAL A 118 -23.46 3.61 9.42
N ALA A 119 -24.28 2.62 9.06
CA ALA A 119 -25.64 2.85 8.57
C ALA A 119 -26.55 3.44 9.66
N ASP A 120 -26.32 3.07 10.93
CA ASP A 120 -27.11 3.54 12.08
C ASP A 120 -26.79 5.00 12.48
N ASP A 121 -25.67 5.57 12.02
CA ASP A 121 -25.27 6.98 12.27
C ASP A 121 -25.23 7.77 10.96
N GLN A 122 -26.20 8.70 10.80
CA GLN A 122 -26.32 9.51 9.60
C GLN A 122 -25.08 10.39 9.35
N SER A 123 -24.44 10.92 10.38
CA SER A 123 -23.27 11.79 10.29
C SER A 123 -22.06 10.96 9.84
N LEU A 124 -21.85 9.81 10.45
CA LEU A 124 -20.77 8.89 10.10
C LEU A 124 -20.96 8.33 8.69
N SER A 125 -22.19 7.98 8.32
CA SER A 125 -22.54 7.54 6.96
C SER A 125 -22.24 8.61 5.91
N ALA A 126 -22.55 9.89 6.17
CA ALA A 126 -22.21 10.99 5.25
C ALA A 126 -20.68 11.18 5.14
N TYR A 127 -19.96 11.03 6.25
CA TYR A 127 -18.51 11.11 6.29
C TYR A 127 -17.84 9.97 5.51
N VAL A 128 -18.26 8.72 5.71
CA VAL A 128 -17.73 7.57 4.96
C VAL A 128 -17.95 7.74 3.47
N ARG A 129 -19.15 8.17 3.03
CA ARG A 129 -19.42 8.49 1.62
C ARG A 129 -18.51 9.59 1.06
N MET A 130 -18.12 10.57 1.87
CA MET A 130 -17.12 11.57 1.46
C MET A 130 -15.76 10.93 1.25
N LEU A 131 -15.32 10.06 2.18
CA LEU A 131 -14.04 9.35 2.06
C LEU A 131 -14.01 8.43 0.84
N GLU A 132 -15.11 7.73 0.54
CA GLU A 132 -15.25 6.89 -0.67
C GLU A 132 -15.03 7.72 -1.94
N ARG A 133 -15.74 8.84 -2.08
CA ARG A 133 -15.57 9.72 -3.25
C ARG A 133 -14.14 10.26 -3.38
N ASN A 134 -13.48 10.53 -2.26
CA ASN A 134 -12.09 11.00 -2.27
C ASN A 134 -11.12 9.89 -2.66
N HIS A 135 -11.38 8.67 -2.20
CA HIS A 135 -10.61 7.48 -2.57
C HIS A 135 -10.75 7.20 -4.07
N ASP A 136 -11.99 7.10 -4.56
CA ASP A 136 -12.30 6.76 -5.94
C ASP A 136 -11.68 7.79 -6.91
N ARG A 137 -11.78 9.09 -6.61
CA ARG A 137 -11.09 10.15 -7.40
C ARG A 137 -9.56 10.00 -7.40
N ARG A 138 -8.94 9.59 -6.28
CA ARG A 138 -7.50 9.36 -6.24
C ARG A 138 -7.08 8.16 -7.11
N VAL A 139 -7.86 7.10 -7.07
CA VAL A 139 -7.64 5.92 -7.92
C VAL A 139 -7.79 6.28 -9.40
N GLU A 140 -8.86 7.00 -9.76
CA GLU A 140 -9.07 7.48 -11.13
C GLU A 140 -7.91 8.36 -11.62
N ALA A 141 -7.39 9.25 -10.77
CA ALA A 141 -6.26 10.11 -11.13
C ALA A 141 -4.92 9.35 -11.28
N GLN A 142 -4.80 8.16 -10.72
CA GLN A 142 -3.62 7.29 -10.86
C GLN A 142 -3.70 6.36 -12.07
N VAL A 143 -4.89 6.18 -12.64
CA VAL A 143 -5.05 5.42 -13.90
C VAL A 143 -4.46 6.28 -15.02
N GLN A 144 -3.39 5.79 -15.63
CA GLN A 144 -2.82 6.41 -16.83
C GLN A 144 -3.91 6.48 -17.92
N SER A 145 -4.05 7.63 -18.55
CA SER A 145 -4.98 7.77 -19.67
C SER A 145 -4.55 6.84 -20.80
N GLY A 146 -5.49 6.43 -21.64
CA GLY A 146 -5.16 5.64 -22.83
C GLY A 146 -4.10 6.31 -23.71
N ASP A 147 -4.10 7.65 -23.75
CA ASP A 147 -3.11 8.46 -24.48
C ASP A 147 -1.72 8.37 -23.86
N ASP A 148 -1.61 8.36 -22.52
CA ASP A 148 -0.33 8.18 -21.80
C ASP A 148 0.26 6.78 -22.04
N ILE A 149 -0.60 5.75 -22.05
CA ILE A 149 -0.20 4.37 -22.34
C ILE A 149 0.27 4.26 -23.80
N ALA A 150 -0.45 4.87 -24.74
CA ALA A 150 -0.07 4.89 -26.15
C ALA A 150 1.26 5.61 -26.36
N ALA A 151 1.46 6.77 -25.73
CA ALA A 151 2.72 7.52 -25.81
C ALA A 151 3.91 6.73 -25.23
N ALA A 152 3.73 6.09 -24.07
CA ALA A 152 4.76 5.22 -23.47
C ALA A 152 5.10 4.03 -24.36
N PHE A 153 4.09 3.42 -24.99
CA PHE A 153 4.29 2.31 -25.92
C PHE A 153 5.01 2.74 -27.23
N GLU A 154 4.64 3.90 -27.76
CA GLU A 154 5.34 4.46 -28.93
C GLU A 154 6.80 4.81 -28.62
N GLN A 155 7.09 5.31 -27.41
CA GLN A 155 8.45 5.57 -26.96
C GLN A 155 9.24 4.26 -26.84
N PHE A 156 8.68 3.23 -26.21
CA PHE A 156 9.27 1.90 -26.12
C PHE A 156 9.61 1.30 -27.49
N LEU A 157 8.68 1.41 -28.46
CA LEU A 157 8.90 0.92 -29.81
C LEU A 157 10.00 1.70 -30.56
N ARG A 158 10.15 3.01 -30.28
CA ARG A 158 11.24 3.81 -30.84
C ARG A 158 12.60 3.40 -30.29
N GLU A 159 12.67 3.13 -28.99
CA GLU A 159 13.92 2.70 -28.33
C GLU A 159 14.33 1.27 -28.72
N GLN A 160 13.37 0.43 -29.14
CA GLN A 160 13.62 -0.94 -29.60
C GLN A 160 13.90 -1.06 -31.10
N ARG A 161 13.78 0.01 -31.91
CA ARG A 161 14.19 -0.02 -33.30
C ARG A 161 15.72 0.10 -33.35
N PRO A 162 16.46 -0.96 -33.76
CA PRO A 162 17.87 -0.82 -34.09
C PRO A 162 17.98 0.14 -35.27
N ASP A 163 18.88 1.13 -35.16
CA ASP A 163 19.30 1.95 -36.27
C ASP A 163 19.78 1.03 -37.40
N THR A 164 18.94 0.87 -38.42
CA THR A 164 19.32 0.17 -39.63
C THR A 164 20.00 1.21 -40.52
N GLU A 165 21.34 1.26 -40.46
CA GLU A 165 22.17 1.80 -41.54
C GLU A 165 22.21 0.82 -42.73
#